data_e391804a3769a44fda7d91d6a082fab2
#
_entry.id   e391804a3769a44fda7d91d6a082fab2
#
_cell.length_a   1.000
_cell.length_b   1.000
_cell.length_c   1.000
_cell.angle_alpha   90.00
_cell.angle_beta   90.00
_cell.angle_gamma   90.00
#
_symmetry.space_group_name_H-M   'P 1'
#
loop_
_entity.id
_entity.type
_entity.pdbx_description
1 polymer ?
#
loop_
_entity_poly.entity_id
_entity_poly.type
_entity_poly.pdbx_seq_one_letter_code
_entity_poly.pdbx_strand_id
1 'polypeptide(L)' 'MIIRYNKLWKILIDKNMNKVQLRDAAGISSNSLAKLGKNEPVRMDVLMKIATTLNCRVEDLFETVSLDN' A
#
# COMPACT_ATOMS: atom_id res chain seq x y z
N MET A 1 11.31 6.31 13.01
CA MET A 1 11.04 5.38 11.91
C MET A 1 9.87 5.89 11.09
N ILE A 2 10.00 5.87 9.78
CA ILE A 2 8.91 6.23 8.87
C ILE A 2 8.57 5.03 8.00
N ILE A 3 7.35 5.02 7.48
CA ILE A 3 6.89 3.99 6.55
C ILE A 3 6.74 4.60 5.16
N ARG A 4 7.07 3.84 4.14
CA ARG A 4 6.92 4.23 2.73
C ARG A 4 6.22 3.12 1.97
N TYR A 5 5.43 3.51 0.98
CA TYR A 5 4.69 2.56 0.14
C TYR A 5 5.15 2.59 -1.32
N ASN A 6 6.40 2.97 -1.57
CA ASN A 6 6.95 3.03 -2.93
C ASN A 6 6.88 1.68 -3.63
N LYS A 7 7.08 0.59 -2.90
CA LYS A 7 6.97 -0.76 -3.45
C LYS A 7 5.55 -1.02 -3.97
N LEU A 8 4.54 -0.58 -3.22
CA LEU A 8 3.14 -0.72 -3.63
C LEU A 8 2.89 0.03 -4.95
N TRP A 9 3.36 1.27 -5.04
CA TRP A 9 3.14 2.07 -6.25
C TRP A 9 3.82 1.45 -7.46
N LYS A 10 4.99 0.86 -7.31
CA LYS A 10 5.68 0.15 -8.39
C LYS A 10 4.89 -1.06 -8.87
N ILE A 11 4.29 -1.82 -7.95
CA ILE A 11 3.44 -2.95 -8.31
C ILE A 11 2.25 -2.48 -9.13
N LEU A 12 1.61 -1.38 -8.73
CA LEU A 12 0.49 -0.83 -9.49
C LEU A 12 0.90 -0.42 -10.91
N ILE A 13 2.05 0.21 -11.04
CA ILE A 13 2.56 0.58 -12.36
C ILE A 13 2.76 -0.66 -13.22
N ASP A 14 3.37 -1.71 -12.69
CA ASP A 14 3.61 -2.95 -13.42
C ASP A 14 2.30 -3.63 -13.85
N LYS A 15 1.24 -3.44 -13.08
CA LYS A 15 -0.07 -4.04 -13.37
C LYS A 15 -1.01 -3.10 -14.14
N ASN A 16 -0.53 -1.93 -14.53
CA ASN A 16 -1.35 -0.90 -15.19
C ASN A 16 -2.60 -0.55 -14.40
N MET A 17 -2.46 -0.46 -13.09
CA MET A 17 -3.57 -0.18 -12.18
C MET A 17 -3.36 1.17 -11.52
N ASN A 18 -4.41 2.00 -11.47
CA ASN A 18 -4.35 3.25 -10.74
C ASN A 18 -4.85 3.06 -9.30
N LYS A 19 -4.69 4.10 -8.48
CA LYS A 19 -5.03 4.04 -7.05
C LYS A 19 -6.51 3.80 -6.81
N VAL A 20 -7.38 4.38 -7.62
CA VAL A 20 -8.83 4.20 -7.50
C VAL A 20 -9.21 2.75 -7.81
N GLN A 21 -8.61 2.19 -8.86
CA GLN A 21 -8.83 0.78 -9.20
C GLN A 21 -8.37 -0.13 -8.07
N LEU A 22 -7.24 0.17 -7.44
CA LEU A 22 -6.76 -0.59 -6.29
C LEU A 22 -7.77 -0.51 -5.14
N ARG A 23 -8.25 0.68 -4.81
CA ARG A 23 -9.23 0.87 -3.74
C ARG A 23 -10.46 -0.01 -3.97
N ASP A 24 -11.00 0.04 -5.18
CA ASP A 24 -12.22 -0.68 -5.52
C ASP A 24 -12.00 -2.19 -5.55
N ALA A 25 -10.88 -2.63 -6.11
CA ALA A 25 -10.56 -4.06 -6.20
C ALA A 25 -10.25 -4.68 -4.82
N ALA A 26 -9.56 -3.94 -3.97
CA ALA A 26 -9.19 -4.43 -2.64
C ALA A 26 -10.31 -4.23 -1.60
N GLY A 27 -11.30 -3.40 -1.92
CA GLY A 27 -12.38 -3.12 -0.98
C GLY A 27 -11.93 -2.30 0.22
N ILE A 28 -10.98 -1.38 0.03
CA ILE A 28 -10.51 -0.50 1.10
C ILE A 28 -11.19 0.87 0.98
N SER A 29 -11.18 1.63 2.07
CA SER A 29 -11.81 2.93 2.10
C SER A 29 -10.96 3.99 1.41
N SER A 30 -11.60 5.09 0.99
CA SER A 30 -10.88 6.25 0.46
C SER A 30 -9.94 6.85 1.51
N ASN A 31 -10.32 6.77 2.78
CA ASN A 31 -9.47 7.24 3.88
C ASN A 31 -8.18 6.41 3.99
N SER A 32 -8.29 5.09 3.87
CA SER A 32 -7.11 4.22 3.86
C SER A 32 -6.21 4.53 2.66
N LEU A 33 -6.80 4.73 1.49
CA LEU A 33 -6.03 5.09 0.29
C LEU A 33 -5.30 6.42 0.49
N ALA A 34 -5.97 7.41 1.08
CA ALA A 34 -5.34 8.70 1.36
C ALA A 34 -4.14 8.57 2.31
N LYS A 35 -4.26 7.72 3.33
CA LYS A 35 -3.14 7.45 4.25
C LYS A 35 -1.95 6.83 3.54
N LEU A 36 -2.20 5.88 2.64
CA LEU A 36 -1.15 5.28 1.82
C LEU A 36 -0.43 6.34 1.00
N GLY A 37 -1.16 7.26 0.41
CA GLY A 37 -0.58 8.36 -0.38
C GLY A 37 0.27 9.33 0.43
N LYS A 38 0.04 9.40 1.74
CA LYS A 38 0.77 10.28 2.64
C LYS A 38 1.87 9.56 3.42
N ASN A 39 2.12 8.29 3.13
CA ASN A 39 3.06 7.47 3.88
C ASN A 39 2.70 7.38 5.36
N GLU A 40 1.42 7.28 5.66
CA GLU A 40 0.92 7.11 7.03
C GLU A 40 0.63 5.63 7.29
N PRO A 41 0.76 5.18 8.54
CA PRO A 41 0.42 3.80 8.88
C PRO A 41 -1.06 3.50 8.61
N VAL A 42 -1.33 2.30 8.12
CA VAL A 42 -2.68 1.78 7.96
C VAL A 42 -2.78 0.47 8.74
N ARG A 43 -4.02 0.02 8.96
CA ARG A 43 -4.25 -1.22 9.68
C ARG A 43 -3.73 -2.40 8.86
N MET A 44 -3.29 -3.44 9.57
CA MET A 44 -2.76 -4.64 8.92
C MET A 44 -3.80 -5.30 8.01
N ASP A 45 -5.08 -5.29 8.38
CA ASP A 45 -6.13 -5.88 7.54
C ASP A 45 -6.25 -5.17 6.20
N VAL A 46 -6.01 -3.87 6.15
CA VAL A 46 -5.98 -3.11 4.90
C VAL A 46 -4.84 -3.61 4.02
N LEU A 47 -3.65 -3.77 4.59
CA LEU A 47 -2.48 -4.29 3.86
C LEU A 47 -2.72 -5.72 3.37
N MET A 48 -3.37 -6.55 4.16
CA MET A 48 -3.69 -7.92 3.77
C MET A 48 -4.67 -7.97 2.60
N LYS A 49 -5.67 -7.10 2.58
CA LYS A 49 -6.60 -6.99 1.47
C LYS A 49 -5.89 -6.58 0.18
N ILE A 50 -5.00 -5.61 0.28
CA ILE A 50 -4.22 -5.14 -0.88
C ILE A 50 -3.31 -6.26 -1.38
N ALA A 51 -2.60 -6.93 -0.49
CA ALA A 51 -1.69 -8.01 -0.85
C ALA A 51 -2.43 -9.15 -1.55
N THR A 52 -3.60 -9.52 -1.04
CA THR A 52 -4.43 -10.55 -1.66
C THR A 52 -4.86 -10.13 -3.07
N THR A 53 -5.30 -8.89 -3.22
CA THR A 53 -5.74 -8.34 -4.51
C THR A 53 -4.61 -8.35 -5.53
N LEU A 54 -3.40 -7.99 -5.10
CA LEU A 54 -2.24 -7.89 -5.99
C LEU A 54 -1.44 -9.18 -6.09
N ASN A 55 -1.87 -10.23 -5.38
CA ASN A 55 -1.22 -11.53 -5.36
C ASN A 55 0.26 -11.42 -4.96
N CYS A 56 0.51 -10.72 -3.86
CA CYS A 56 1.85 -10.55 -3.31
C CYS A 56 1.80 -10.67 -1.79
N ARG A 57 2.93 -10.48 -1.15
CA ARG A 57 3.02 -10.51 0.31
C ARG A 57 2.83 -9.13 0.89
N VAL A 58 2.40 -9.06 2.15
CA VAL A 58 2.27 -7.77 2.85
C VAL A 58 3.60 -7.03 2.87
N GLU A 59 4.69 -7.72 3.12
CA GLU A 59 6.02 -7.09 3.15
C GLU A 59 6.51 -6.58 1.78
N ASP A 60 5.84 -6.96 0.70
CA ASP A 60 6.13 -6.42 -0.63
C ASP A 60 5.49 -5.06 -0.87
N LEU A 61 4.66 -4.59 0.06
CA LEU A 61 3.88 -3.36 -0.13
C LEU A 61 4.55 -2.12 0.48
N PHE A 62 5.42 -2.32 1.45
CA PHE A 62 5.96 -1.20 2.20
C PHE A 62 7.39 -1.47 2.64
N GLU A 63 8.06 -0.40 3.04
CA GLU A 63 9.35 -0.47 3.71
C GLU A 63 9.36 0.53 4.85
N THR A 64 10.19 0.29 5.84
CA THR A 64 10.39 1.22 6.93
C THR A 64 11.81 1.75 6.88
N VAL A 65 11.96 3.02 7.24
CA VAL A 65 13.26 3.68 7.23
C VAL A 65 13.48 4.27 8.61
N SER A 66 14.62 3.96 9.21
CA SER A 66 14.99 4.58 10.47
C SER A 66 15.44 6.01 10.22
N LEU A 67 15.01 6.94 11.10
CA LEU A 67 15.46 8.31 11.06
C LEU A 67 16.79 8.49 11.79
N ASP A 68 17.21 7.47 12.51
CA ASP A 68 18.50 7.46 13.20
C ASP A 68 19.56 6.91 12.27
N ASN A 69 20.71 7.52 12.31
CA ASN A 69 21.84 7.06 11.52
C ASN A 69 22.59 5.95 12.24
#